data_f0040a602d4f5350047d896cb5ca14db
#
_entry.id   f0040a602d4f5350047d896cb5ca14db
#
_cell.length_a   1.000
_cell.length_b   1.000
_cell.length_c   1.000
_cell.angle_alpha   90.00
_cell.angle_beta   90.00
_cell.angle_gamma   90.00
#
_symmetry.space_group_name_H-M   'P 1'
#
loop_
_entity.id
_entity.type
_entity.pdbx_description
1 polymer ?
#
loop_
_entity_poly.entity_id
_entity_poly.type
_entity_poly.pdbx_seq_one_letter_code
_entity_poly.pdbx_strand_id
1 'polypeptide(L)'
;MKNHSTTRRNLGIASVVVLGLIVASCGGKSDTAPALPAEEVVATTVPETTTTTTIPVVVNPLTGAPAADESILNRPALIVKIDNHPRARPQWGLNQADLVFEENVEQLTRFAAVFHSQGSDPVGPIRSGRAQDIDLLGSLNHPLFAWSGGNSKVTSAIRKSWLVDLSHSVANEKGGYRRESSRNAPHNLIAETTKLWSLAPEDAKPPVPQFEYRAADEPVTTASKPTIATKITMDGVKVMWEWNPDLLTFVRSQDDKAHVDMQDVRVNAQNVVVMSVVYGKSGSSPVAKSVGSGEVWVYTAGVLVQGTWERTDPELPFVYKDITGEVIKFTPGRTWIEVIRAKSAINIAPGEDIKKAKYP
;
A
#
# COMPACT_ATOMS: atom_id res chain seq x y z
N MET A 1 -7.66 -41.94 -42.68
CA MET A 1 -7.75 -41.53 -44.11
C MET A 1 -7.37 -40.09 -44.25
N LYS A 2 -6.31 -39.84 -45.08
CA LYS A 2 -5.87 -38.61 -45.77
C LYS A 2 -5.52 -37.41 -44.86
N ASN A 3 -4.26 -37.06 -44.58
CA ASN A 3 -3.11 -36.64 -45.39
C ASN A 3 -3.27 -35.25 -46.06
N HIS A 4 -2.22 -34.51 -45.83
CA HIS A 4 -1.54 -33.43 -46.61
C HIS A 4 -1.65 -32.02 -45.99
N SER A 5 -0.65 -31.14 -45.99
CA SER A 5 0.73 -31.20 -46.47
C SER A 5 1.39 -29.85 -46.07
N THR A 6 2.59 -29.97 -45.66
CA THR A 6 3.73 -29.02 -45.63
C THR A 6 3.69 -27.87 -46.67
N THR A 7 4.12 -26.68 -46.30
CA THR A 7 5.07 -25.90 -47.17
C THR A 7 5.94 -24.95 -46.32
N ARG A 8 7.26 -25.24 -46.32
CA ARG A 8 8.36 -24.34 -45.94
C ARG A 8 8.64 -23.37 -47.12
N ARG A 9 8.99 -22.12 -46.80
CA ARG A 9 9.79 -21.29 -47.73
C ARG A 9 10.81 -20.49 -46.92
N ASN A 10 12.06 -20.85 -47.16
CA ASN A 10 13.29 -20.07 -46.91
C ASN A 10 13.50 -19.06 -48.03
N LEU A 11 14.25 -18.03 -47.79
CA LEU A 11 15.19 -17.21 -48.57
C LEU A 11 15.14 -15.78 -48.02
N GLY A 12 16.21 -15.01 -47.88
CA GLY A 12 17.59 -15.15 -48.23
C GLY A 12 18.31 -13.89 -47.79
N ILE A 13 19.55 -14.07 -47.49
CA ILE A 13 20.57 -13.09 -47.10
C ILE A 13 20.92 -12.19 -48.30
N ALA A 14 21.09 -10.87 -48.07
CA ALA A 14 21.80 -9.99 -49.00
C ALA A 14 22.73 -9.04 -48.22
N SER A 15 24.01 -9.38 -48.22
CA SER A 15 25.13 -8.51 -47.86
C SER A 15 25.46 -7.58 -49.02
N VAL A 16 25.63 -6.28 -48.74
CA VAL A 16 26.23 -5.34 -49.71
C VAL A 16 27.49 -4.78 -49.09
N VAL A 17 28.61 -5.17 -49.72
CA VAL A 17 29.95 -4.60 -49.55
C VAL A 17 30.08 -3.47 -50.59
N VAL A 18 30.50 -2.28 -50.18
CA VAL A 18 30.96 -1.22 -51.09
C VAL A 18 32.41 -0.89 -50.77
N LEU A 19 33.22 -1.16 -51.73
CA LEU A 19 34.69 -1.01 -51.79
C LEU A 19 35.05 0.42 -52.19
N GLY A 20 36.14 0.91 -51.62
CA GLY A 20 36.65 2.26 -51.78
C GLY A 20 37.29 2.61 -53.12
N LEU A 21 37.63 3.85 -53.28
CA LEU A 21 38.56 4.33 -54.31
C LEU A 21 39.46 5.44 -53.73
N ILE A 22 40.73 5.13 -53.69
CA ILE A 22 41.80 6.04 -53.39
C ILE A 22 42.18 6.75 -54.71
N VAL A 23 42.28 8.07 -54.67
CA VAL A 23 42.96 8.83 -55.78
C VAL A 23 44.05 9.67 -55.13
N ALA A 24 45.28 9.31 -55.46
CA ALA A 24 46.45 10.11 -55.22
C ALA A 24 46.69 11.05 -56.40
N SER A 25 47.04 12.30 -56.15
CA SER A 25 47.64 13.18 -57.17
C SER A 25 48.74 14.03 -56.53
N CYS A 26 49.91 13.93 -57.15
CA CYS A 26 51.14 14.64 -56.83
C CYS A 26 51.17 16.05 -57.40
N GLY A 27 51.95 16.93 -56.75
CA GLY A 27 52.83 17.83 -57.41
C GLY A 27 52.60 19.33 -57.30
N GLY A 28 53.56 20.06 -56.73
CA GLY A 28 53.72 21.52 -56.93
C GLY A 28 54.43 22.21 -55.76
N LYS A 29 55.78 22.34 -55.85
CA LYS A 29 56.57 23.24 -54.98
C LYS A 29 56.35 24.68 -55.36
N SER A 30 56.15 25.57 -54.35
CA SER A 30 56.52 26.98 -54.49
C SER A 30 56.96 27.50 -53.13
N ASP A 31 58.15 28.03 -53.06
CA ASP A 31 58.75 28.71 -51.91
C ASP A 31 58.05 30.02 -51.59
N THR A 32 57.74 30.23 -50.36
CA THR A 32 57.51 31.58 -49.82
C THR A 32 57.80 31.62 -48.32
N ALA A 33 58.37 32.71 -47.86
CA ALA A 33 59.03 33.02 -46.62
C ALA A 33 58.22 32.83 -45.29
N PRO A 34 58.91 32.79 -44.11
CA PRO A 34 58.35 32.41 -42.85
C PRO A 34 57.43 33.53 -42.27
N ALA A 35 56.16 33.18 -41.96
CA ALA A 35 55.24 33.99 -41.15
C ALA A 35 55.40 33.60 -39.69
N LEU A 36 55.35 34.61 -38.80
CA LEU A 36 55.36 34.49 -37.34
C LEU A 36 54.24 33.59 -36.78
N PRO A 37 54.46 32.91 -35.64
CA PRO A 37 53.46 32.05 -35.07
C PRO A 37 52.24 32.83 -34.56
N ALA A 38 51.07 32.51 -35.04
CA ALA A 38 49.81 32.96 -34.48
C ALA A 38 49.57 32.28 -33.12
N GLU A 39 49.30 33.05 -32.09
CA GLU A 39 48.84 32.53 -30.80
C GLU A 39 47.59 31.70 -30.99
N GLU A 40 47.66 30.44 -30.60
CA GLU A 40 46.52 29.53 -30.54
C GLU A 40 45.62 29.95 -29.37
N VAL A 41 44.50 30.65 -29.64
CA VAL A 41 43.46 30.92 -28.66
C VAL A 41 42.77 29.59 -28.33
N VAL A 42 43.21 28.96 -27.25
CA VAL A 42 42.51 27.83 -26.66
C VAL A 42 41.16 28.34 -26.18
N ALA A 43 40.12 28.05 -26.95
CA ALA A 43 38.74 28.24 -26.51
C ALA A 43 38.48 27.29 -25.34
N THR A 44 38.54 27.79 -24.12
CA THR A 44 38.08 27.07 -22.92
C THR A 44 36.57 26.94 -23.02
N THR A 45 36.08 25.80 -23.49
CA THR A 45 34.68 25.44 -23.39
C THR A 45 34.36 25.21 -21.88
N VAL A 46 33.74 26.18 -21.26
CA VAL A 46 33.13 26.01 -19.94
C VAL A 46 31.99 24.97 -20.12
N PRO A 47 32.01 23.86 -19.41
CA PRO A 47 30.88 22.94 -19.47
C PRO A 47 29.62 23.65 -18.97
N GLU A 48 28.62 23.79 -19.82
CA GLU A 48 27.28 24.21 -19.36
C GLU A 48 26.80 23.20 -18.35
N THR A 49 26.79 23.61 -17.08
CA THR A 49 26.13 22.86 -16.01
C THR A 49 24.62 22.99 -16.25
N THR A 50 24.05 22.03 -16.98
CA THR A 50 22.60 21.87 -17.07
C THR A 50 22.08 21.53 -15.70
N THR A 51 21.66 22.53 -14.95
CA THR A 51 20.90 22.35 -13.71
C THR A 51 19.53 21.82 -14.11
N THR A 52 19.36 20.49 -14.10
CA THR A 52 18.04 19.89 -14.24
C THR A 52 17.23 20.26 -13.00
N THR A 53 16.39 21.26 -13.09
CA THR A 53 15.42 21.59 -12.04
C THR A 53 14.40 20.47 -12.00
N THR A 54 14.60 19.49 -11.12
CA THR A 54 13.60 18.43 -10.85
C THR A 54 12.42 19.08 -10.15
N ILE A 55 11.29 19.21 -10.83
CA ILE A 55 10.02 19.63 -10.20
C ILE A 55 9.70 18.58 -9.13
N PRO A 56 9.50 18.97 -7.85
CA PRO A 56 9.15 18.02 -6.82
C PRO A 56 7.87 17.26 -7.19
N VAL A 57 7.95 15.93 -7.23
CA VAL A 57 6.77 15.10 -7.48
C VAL A 57 5.88 15.14 -6.23
N VAL A 58 4.65 15.62 -6.40
CA VAL A 58 3.66 15.62 -5.32
C VAL A 58 3.19 14.19 -5.08
N VAL A 59 3.22 13.74 -3.84
CA VAL A 59 2.90 12.36 -3.45
C VAL A 59 1.67 12.28 -2.56
N ASN A 60 0.96 11.17 -2.63
CA ASN A 60 -0.16 10.86 -1.75
C ASN A 60 0.34 10.60 -0.31
N PRO A 61 -0.23 11.24 0.70
CA PRO A 61 0.26 11.16 2.08
C PRO A 61 0.18 9.77 2.70
N LEU A 62 -0.75 8.92 2.24
CA LEU A 62 -0.96 7.59 2.80
C LEU A 62 -0.23 6.47 2.02
N THR A 63 0.28 6.77 0.82
CA THR A 63 0.95 5.75 -0.01
C THR A 63 2.36 6.14 -0.46
N GLY A 64 2.76 7.41 -0.34
CA GLY A 64 4.02 7.89 -0.89
C GLY A 64 4.14 7.78 -2.42
N ALA A 65 3.11 7.28 -3.09
CA ALA A 65 3.07 7.19 -4.55
C ALA A 65 2.75 8.55 -5.18
N PRO A 66 3.23 8.84 -6.40
CA PRO A 66 2.88 10.07 -7.11
C PRO A 66 1.37 10.28 -7.16
N ALA A 67 0.93 11.51 -6.91
CA ALA A 67 -0.48 11.87 -7.00
C ALA A 67 -0.86 12.01 -8.48
N ALA A 68 -1.80 11.17 -8.95
CA ALA A 68 -2.33 11.25 -10.30
C ALA A 68 -3.24 12.48 -10.50
N ASP A 69 -3.87 12.92 -9.42
CA ASP A 69 -4.75 14.10 -9.37
C ASP A 69 -4.48 14.84 -8.04
N GLU A 70 -3.88 16.02 -8.13
CA GLU A 70 -3.57 16.83 -6.94
C GLU A 70 -4.82 17.41 -6.27
N SER A 71 -5.95 17.50 -6.96
CA SER A 71 -7.20 18.01 -6.39
C SER A 71 -7.72 17.15 -5.23
N ILE A 72 -7.40 15.85 -5.24
CA ILE A 72 -7.82 14.92 -4.18
C ILE A 72 -6.99 15.05 -2.90
N LEU A 73 -5.82 15.68 -2.96
CA LEU A 73 -4.90 15.76 -1.80
C LEU A 73 -5.51 16.52 -0.63
N ASN A 74 -6.44 17.43 -0.89
CA ASN A 74 -7.10 18.25 0.12
C ASN A 74 -8.33 17.60 0.74
N ARG A 75 -8.78 16.44 0.24
CA ARG A 75 -9.95 15.76 0.84
C ARG A 75 -9.57 15.02 2.13
N PRO A 76 -10.52 14.83 3.06
CA PRO A 76 -10.26 14.03 4.26
C PRO A 76 -10.04 12.56 3.91
N ALA A 77 -9.30 11.84 4.76
CA ALA A 77 -9.31 10.40 4.72
C ALA A 77 -10.72 9.86 5.03
N LEU A 78 -11.14 8.84 4.29
CA LEU A 78 -12.38 8.11 4.53
C LEU A 78 -12.07 6.70 5.02
N ILE A 79 -12.56 6.36 6.20
CA ILE A 79 -12.43 5.03 6.78
C ILE A 79 -13.76 4.30 6.63
N VAL A 80 -13.71 3.09 6.08
CA VAL A 80 -14.87 2.21 5.96
C VAL A 80 -14.62 0.96 6.79
N LYS A 81 -15.51 0.68 7.75
CA LYS A 81 -15.45 -0.52 8.57
C LYS A 81 -16.02 -1.71 7.81
N ILE A 82 -15.17 -2.62 7.34
CA ILE A 82 -15.53 -3.74 6.47
C ILE A 82 -15.59 -5.05 7.25
N ASP A 83 -16.63 -5.84 6.97
CA ASP A 83 -16.88 -7.16 7.56
C ASP A 83 -15.91 -8.22 7.01
N ASN A 84 -15.37 -9.07 7.88
CA ASN A 84 -14.57 -10.23 7.49
C ASN A 84 -15.24 -11.58 7.81
N HIS A 85 -16.55 -11.58 8.08
CA HIS A 85 -17.29 -12.82 8.24
C HIS A 85 -17.30 -13.62 6.91
N PRO A 86 -17.26 -14.98 6.92
CA PRO A 86 -17.28 -15.78 5.70
C PRO A 86 -18.42 -15.44 4.71
N ARG A 87 -19.59 -15.05 5.22
CA ARG A 87 -20.74 -14.63 4.39
C ARG A 87 -20.60 -13.22 3.79
N ALA A 88 -19.59 -12.47 4.19
CA ALA A 88 -19.30 -11.13 3.66
C ALA A 88 -18.25 -11.16 2.54
N ARG A 89 -17.66 -12.32 2.29
CA ARG A 89 -16.62 -12.49 1.26
C ARG A 89 -17.20 -12.93 -0.06
N PRO A 90 -16.61 -12.52 -1.21
CA PRO A 90 -15.56 -11.51 -1.35
C PRO A 90 -16.06 -10.11 -1.03
N GLN A 91 -15.16 -9.20 -0.58
CA GLN A 91 -15.48 -7.82 -0.24
C GLN A 91 -15.25 -6.88 -1.42
N TRP A 92 -15.84 -5.67 -1.34
CA TRP A 92 -15.56 -4.57 -2.25
C TRP A 92 -14.59 -3.57 -1.60
N GLY A 93 -13.63 -3.07 -2.36
CA GLY A 93 -12.80 -1.92 -2.01
C GLY A 93 -11.50 -2.23 -1.28
N LEU A 94 -11.19 -3.48 -0.92
CA LEU A 94 -9.96 -3.80 -0.20
C LEU A 94 -8.69 -3.51 -1.02
N ASN A 95 -8.74 -3.71 -2.34
CA ASN A 95 -7.62 -3.43 -3.24
C ASN A 95 -7.52 -1.95 -3.64
N GLN A 96 -8.51 -1.13 -3.33
CA GLN A 96 -8.52 0.32 -3.56
C GLN A 96 -8.15 1.13 -2.30
N ALA A 97 -8.18 0.51 -1.13
CA ALA A 97 -7.79 1.17 0.11
C ALA A 97 -6.28 1.46 0.13
N ASP A 98 -5.90 2.66 0.59
CA ASP A 98 -4.50 3.06 0.77
C ASP A 98 -3.87 2.33 1.95
N LEU A 99 -4.62 2.28 3.07
CA LEU A 99 -4.26 1.54 4.27
C LEU A 99 -5.40 0.61 4.66
N VAL A 100 -5.08 -0.55 5.22
CA VAL A 100 -6.06 -1.42 5.86
C VAL A 100 -5.52 -1.85 7.22
N PHE A 101 -6.24 -1.54 8.29
CA PHE A 101 -5.98 -2.12 9.60
C PHE A 101 -6.88 -3.35 9.77
N GLU A 102 -6.28 -4.51 10.01
CA GLU A 102 -7.00 -5.71 10.40
C GLU A 102 -6.86 -5.90 11.90
N GLU A 103 -7.98 -5.97 12.58
CA GLU A 103 -8.05 -6.01 14.03
C GLU A 103 -8.90 -7.17 14.54
N ASN A 104 -8.53 -7.72 15.70
CA ASN A 104 -9.34 -8.72 16.37
C ASN A 104 -10.67 -8.12 16.87
N VAL A 105 -11.74 -8.84 16.60
CA VAL A 105 -13.05 -8.64 17.20
C VAL A 105 -13.53 -10.00 17.75
N GLU A 106 -14.71 -10.12 18.25
CA GLU A 106 -15.23 -11.35 18.91
C GLU A 106 -15.01 -12.62 18.03
N GLN A 107 -13.88 -13.30 18.20
CA GLN A 107 -13.45 -14.53 17.48
C GLN A 107 -13.38 -14.41 15.94
N LEU A 108 -13.34 -13.20 15.44
CA LEU A 108 -13.18 -12.86 14.04
C LEU A 108 -12.23 -11.66 13.92
N THR A 109 -11.98 -11.23 12.69
CA THR A 109 -11.34 -9.93 12.43
C THR A 109 -12.29 -8.99 11.71
N ARG A 110 -11.94 -7.70 11.66
CA ARG A 110 -12.55 -6.67 10.82
C ARG A 110 -11.49 -5.80 10.21
N PHE A 111 -11.86 -5.20 9.09
CA PHE A 111 -10.99 -4.25 8.41
C PHE A 111 -11.47 -2.82 8.65
N ALA A 112 -10.56 -1.94 9.04
CA ALA A 112 -10.73 -0.50 8.89
C ALA A 112 -9.96 -0.11 7.63
N ALA A 113 -10.67 -0.04 6.51
CA ALA A 113 -10.11 0.29 5.20
C ALA A 113 -10.12 1.81 5.01
N VAL A 114 -8.95 2.40 4.77
CA VAL A 114 -8.73 3.84 4.66
C VAL A 114 -8.51 4.21 3.20
N PHE A 115 -9.31 5.14 2.72
CA PHE A 115 -9.28 5.64 1.35
C PHE A 115 -8.90 7.12 1.35
N HIS A 116 -8.00 7.50 0.46
CA HIS A 116 -7.62 8.88 0.20
C HIS A 116 -7.16 9.07 -1.25
N SER A 117 -6.20 8.29 -1.76
CA SER A 117 -5.68 8.45 -3.11
C SER A 117 -6.71 8.06 -4.19
N GLN A 118 -7.55 7.11 -3.88
CA GLN A 118 -8.62 6.63 -4.77
C GLN A 118 -9.84 6.21 -3.94
N GLY A 119 -10.96 5.92 -4.60
CA GLY A 119 -12.17 5.42 -4.00
C GLY A 119 -12.55 4.02 -4.48
N SER A 120 -13.68 3.53 -3.98
CA SER A 120 -14.34 2.30 -4.42
C SER A 120 -15.85 2.47 -4.39
N ASP A 121 -16.48 2.32 -5.54
CA ASP A 121 -17.93 2.39 -5.69
C ASP A 121 -18.43 1.10 -6.36
N PRO A 122 -18.93 0.12 -5.58
CA PRO A 122 -19.22 0.16 -4.14
C PRO A 122 -18.03 -0.20 -3.24
N VAL A 123 -18.22 -0.05 -1.92
CA VAL A 123 -17.32 -0.47 -0.83
C VAL A 123 -18.10 -1.23 0.26
N GLY A 124 -17.49 -2.27 0.84
CA GLY A 124 -18.09 -3.04 1.92
C GLY A 124 -17.96 -4.57 1.78
N PRO A 125 -18.78 -5.38 2.47
CA PRO A 125 -19.93 -5.02 3.33
C PRO A 125 -19.52 -4.30 4.60
N ILE A 126 -20.32 -3.32 5.01
CA ILE A 126 -20.01 -2.45 6.14
C ILE A 126 -20.51 -3.05 7.45
N ARG A 127 -19.70 -2.89 8.49
CA ARG A 127 -19.95 -3.49 9.80
C ARG A 127 -19.70 -2.54 10.97
N SER A 128 -19.90 -3.07 12.17
CA SER A 128 -19.90 -2.31 13.43
C SER A 128 -18.52 -1.71 13.73
N GLY A 129 -18.55 -0.46 14.18
CA GLY A 129 -17.43 0.17 14.84
C GLY A 129 -17.09 -0.52 16.18
N ARG A 130 -15.87 -0.31 16.65
CA ARG A 130 -15.34 -0.83 17.91
C ARG A 130 -14.65 0.29 18.68
N ALA A 131 -14.50 0.12 19.99
CA ALA A 131 -13.83 1.13 20.81
C ALA A 131 -12.37 1.37 20.40
N GLN A 132 -11.69 0.35 19.90
CA GLN A 132 -10.31 0.45 19.44
C GLN A 132 -10.14 1.31 18.19
N ASP A 133 -11.19 1.49 17.37
CA ASP A 133 -11.14 2.34 16.18
C ASP A 133 -10.76 3.78 16.53
N ILE A 134 -11.15 4.26 17.69
CA ILE A 134 -10.92 5.64 18.13
C ILE A 134 -9.42 5.92 18.19
N ASP A 135 -8.68 5.14 18.97
CA ASP A 135 -7.24 5.37 19.13
C ASP A 135 -6.46 4.90 17.89
N LEU A 136 -6.86 3.78 17.30
CA LEU A 136 -6.13 3.19 16.16
C LEU A 136 -6.09 4.14 14.95
N LEU A 137 -7.17 4.89 14.71
CA LEU A 137 -7.38 5.70 13.52
C LEU A 137 -7.20 7.22 13.76
N GLY A 138 -6.83 7.62 14.97
CA GLY A 138 -6.77 9.03 15.37
C GLY A 138 -5.76 9.87 14.58
N SER A 139 -4.65 9.29 14.16
CA SER A 139 -3.58 9.99 13.41
C SER A 139 -3.97 10.45 12.00
N LEU A 140 -5.16 10.09 11.53
CA LEU A 140 -5.63 10.43 10.18
C LEU A 140 -6.28 11.83 10.07
N ASN A 141 -6.10 12.69 11.08
CA ASN A 141 -6.53 14.09 11.11
C ASN A 141 -8.05 14.27 10.96
N HIS A 142 -8.81 13.78 11.95
CA HIS A 142 -10.28 13.82 11.97
C HIS A 142 -10.94 13.17 10.75
N PRO A 143 -10.63 11.90 10.46
CA PRO A 143 -11.11 11.22 9.28
C PRO A 143 -12.62 10.97 9.30
N LEU A 144 -13.21 10.88 8.12
CA LEU A 144 -14.59 10.40 7.96
C LEU A 144 -14.65 8.92 8.33
N PHE A 145 -15.62 8.52 9.14
CA PHE A 145 -15.76 7.14 9.60
C PHE A 145 -17.11 6.54 9.24
N ALA A 146 -17.13 5.65 8.24
CA ALA A 146 -18.30 4.92 7.77
C ALA A 146 -18.40 3.54 8.43
N TRP A 147 -19.47 3.31 9.18
CA TRP A 147 -19.68 2.10 9.98
C TRP A 147 -21.16 1.82 10.24
N SER A 148 -21.51 0.62 10.68
CA SER A 148 -22.90 0.24 10.95
C SER A 148 -23.01 -0.73 12.11
N GLY A 149 -23.61 -0.29 13.21
CA GLY A 149 -23.83 -1.08 14.42
C GLY A 149 -22.75 -0.91 15.47
N GLY A 150 -23.14 -1.19 16.70
CA GLY A 150 -22.34 -1.07 17.91
C GLY A 150 -23.27 -1.03 19.11
N ASN A 151 -22.78 -1.35 20.30
CA ASN A 151 -23.54 -1.10 21.52
C ASN A 151 -23.56 0.41 21.84
N SER A 152 -24.47 0.84 22.73
CA SER A 152 -24.66 2.25 23.05
C SER A 152 -23.39 2.94 23.58
N LYS A 153 -22.58 2.23 24.37
CA LYS A 153 -21.31 2.75 24.91
C LYS A 153 -20.29 3.03 23.80
N VAL A 154 -20.08 2.07 22.87
CA VAL A 154 -19.19 2.23 21.73
C VAL A 154 -19.68 3.33 20.80
N THR A 155 -20.98 3.34 20.47
CA THR A 155 -21.59 4.38 19.64
C THR A 155 -21.39 5.77 20.24
N SER A 156 -21.64 5.94 21.54
CA SER A 156 -21.43 7.21 22.22
C SER A 156 -19.96 7.63 22.25
N ALA A 157 -19.04 6.68 22.44
CA ALA A 157 -17.60 6.96 22.44
C ALA A 157 -17.11 7.44 21.07
N ILE A 158 -17.47 6.74 19.98
CA ILE A 158 -17.12 7.13 18.61
C ILE A 158 -17.65 8.54 18.30
N ARG A 159 -18.90 8.83 18.61
CA ARG A 159 -19.52 10.14 18.37
C ARG A 159 -18.93 11.31 19.16
N LYS A 160 -18.22 11.03 20.22
CA LYS A 160 -17.54 12.03 21.07
C LYS A 160 -16.04 12.14 20.77
N SER A 161 -15.53 11.30 19.85
CA SER A 161 -14.13 11.28 19.48
C SER A 161 -13.84 12.25 18.33
N TRP A 162 -12.61 12.26 17.87
CA TRP A 162 -12.16 12.98 16.69
C TRP A 162 -12.60 12.37 15.34
N LEU A 163 -13.25 11.19 15.35
CA LEU A 163 -13.77 10.56 14.13
C LEU A 163 -15.07 11.27 13.69
N VAL A 164 -15.13 11.69 12.43
CA VAL A 164 -16.35 12.29 11.85
C VAL A 164 -17.38 11.18 11.60
N ASP A 165 -18.47 11.16 12.35
CA ASP A 165 -19.47 10.09 12.32
C ASP A 165 -20.27 10.08 11.02
N LEU A 166 -19.95 9.16 10.11
CA LEU A 166 -20.76 8.79 8.95
C LEU A 166 -21.40 7.40 9.13
N SER A 167 -21.81 7.06 10.36
CA SER A 167 -22.52 5.80 10.60
C SER A 167 -23.78 5.65 9.74
N HIS A 168 -24.24 4.42 9.57
CA HIS A 168 -25.50 4.13 8.90
C HIS A 168 -26.66 4.97 9.45
N SER A 169 -26.73 5.17 10.79
CA SER A 169 -27.78 5.98 11.42
C SER A 169 -27.69 7.49 11.12
N VAL A 170 -26.54 7.99 10.66
CA VAL A 170 -26.33 9.40 10.34
C VAL A 170 -26.40 9.66 8.83
N ALA A 171 -25.80 8.80 8.02
CA ALA A 171 -25.62 9.04 6.60
C ALA A 171 -26.63 8.29 5.69
N ASN A 172 -27.41 7.33 6.21
CA ASN A 172 -28.33 6.55 5.39
C ASN A 172 -29.43 7.40 4.73
N GLU A 173 -30.05 8.32 5.46
CA GLU A 173 -31.09 9.19 4.94
C GLU A 173 -30.54 10.19 3.88
N LYS A 174 -29.24 10.42 3.90
CA LYS A 174 -28.53 11.22 2.90
C LYS A 174 -28.07 10.40 1.68
N GLY A 175 -28.51 9.13 1.56
CA GLY A 175 -28.15 8.21 0.49
C GLY A 175 -26.74 7.60 0.61
N GLY A 176 -26.14 7.63 1.81
CA GLY A 176 -24.80 7.10 2.04
C GLY A 176 -24.70 5.58 1.97
N TYR A 177 -25.80 4.86 2.15
CA TYR A 177 -25.80 3.40 2.25
C TYR A 177 -26.92 2.75 1.43
N ARG A 178 -26.68 1.52 1.00
CA ARG A 178 -27.71 0.63 0.42
C ARG A 178 -27.41 -0.81 0.75
N ARG A 179 -28.40 -1.69 0.58
CA ARG A 179 -28.20 -3.13 0.75
C ARG A 179 -28.05 -3.80 -0.60
N GLU A 180 -27.04 -4.66 -0.69
CA GLU A 180 -26.84 -5.52 -1.83
C GLU A 180 -27.79 -6.72 -1.75
N SER A 181 -28.55 -6.96 -2.84
CA SER A 181 -29.60 -7.98 -2.86
C SER A 181 -29.12 -9.42 -2.97
N SER A 182 -27.88 -9.60 -3.48
CA SER A 182 -27.30 -10.96 -3.65
C SER A 182 -26.89 -11.63 -2.34
N ARG A 183 -26.96 -10.91 -1.21
CA ARG A 183 -26.52 -11.37 0.12
C ARG A 183 -27.56 -11.07 1.18
N ASN A 184 -27.56 -11.87 2.24
CA ASN A 184 -28.42 -11.66 3.38
C ASN A 184 -27.84 -10.67 4.39
N ALA A 185 -28.72 -9.88 5.04
CA ALA A 185 -28.32 -9.09 6.19
C ALA A 185 -27.76 -10.01 7.30
N PRO A 186 -26.77 -9.55 8.06
CA PRO A 186 -26.18 -8.21 8.09
C PRO A 186 -24.94 -8.05 7.18
N HIS A 187 -24.64 -9.00 6.29
CA HIS A 187 -23.42 -9.10 5.49
C HIS A 187 -23.56 -8.49 4.08
N ASN A 188 -24.46 -7.53 3.91
CA ASN A 188 -24.84 -6.96 2.62
C ASN A 188 -25.01 -5.45 2.60
N LEU A 189 -24.61 -4.74 3.66
CA LEU A 189 -24.66 -3.28 3.67
C LEU A 189 -23.44 -2.72 2.95
N ILE A 190 -23.63 -1.91 1.92
CA ILE A 190 -22.58 -1.31 1.12
C ILE A 190 -22.77 0.21 1.01
N ALA A 191 -21.74 0.91 0.61
CA ALA A 191 -21.73 2.34 0.33
C ALA A 191 -20.95 2.64 -0.95
N GLU A 192 -20.92 3.90 -1.34
CA GLU A 192 -20.06 4.44 -2.38
C GLU A 192 -19.15 5.47 -1.74
N THR A 193 -17.82 5.32 -1.91
CA THR A 193 -16.85 6.26 -1.33
C THR A 193 -17.06 7.68 -1.82
N THR A 194 -17.40 7.85 -3.09
CA THR A 194 -17.73 9.15 -3.68
C THR A 194 -18.90 9.81 -2.94
N LYS A 195 -19.95 9.05 -2.66
CA LYS A 195 -21.11 9.55 -1.91
C LYS A 195 -20.76 9.89 -0.47
N LEU A 196 -19.95 9.07 0.21
CA LEU A 196 -19.53 9.32 1.58
C LEU A 196 -18.66 10.58 1.68
N TRP A 197 -17.72 10.81 0.74
CA TRP A 197 -16.95 12.06 0.69
C TRP A 197 -17.82 13.30 0.46
N SER A 198 -18.91 13.19 -0.31
CA SER A 198 -19.83 14.32 -0.51
C SER A 198 -20.57 14.75 0.78
N LEU A 199 -20.46 13.96 1.84
CA LEU A 199 -21.03 14.25 3.17
C LEU A 199 -19.99 14.82 4.14
N ALA A 200 -18.76 15.07 3.67
CA ALA A 200 -17.69 15.64 4.50
C ALA A 200 -18.09 17.04 5.02
N PRO A 201 -17.73 17.39 6.25
CA PRO A 201 -17.81 18.76 6.73
C PRO A 201 -16.94 19.70 5.87
N GLU A 202 -17.33 20.97 5.79
CA GLU A 202 -16.59 21.99 5.00
C GLU A 202 -15.17 22.23 5.54
N ASP A 203 -14.96 22.04 6.84
CA ASP A 203 -13.69 22.22 7.54
C ASP A 203 -12.87 20.92 7.62
N ALA A 204 -13.30 19.84 6.97
CA ALA A 204 -12.55 18.60 6.92
C ALA A 204 -11.17 18.79 6.29
N LYS A 205 -10.17 18.14 6.88
CA LYS A 205 -8.75 18.30 6.50
C LYS A 205 -8.17 16.99 5.93
N PRO A 206 -7.14 17.10 5.07
CA PRO A 206 -6.46 15.93 4.58
C PRO A 206 -5.70 15.20 5.70
N PRO A 207 -5.42 13.89 5.52
CA PRO A 207 -4.59 13.15 6.45
C PRO A 207 -3.14 13.64 6.39
N VAL A 208 -2.43 13.50 7.51
CA VAL A 208 -0.98 13.66 7.55
C VAL A 208 -0.30 12.37 7.05
N PRO A 209 0.94 12.46 6.54
CA PRO A 209 1.73 11.28 6.19
C PRO A 209 1.82 10.29 7.37
N GLN A 210 1.60 9.02 7.11
CA GLN A 210 1.62 7.98 8.14
C GLN A 210 2.94 7.22 8.20
N PHE A 211 3.74 7.29 7.13
CA PHE A 211 5.01 6.59 6.99
C PHE A 211 6.03 7.49 6.30
N GLU A 212 7.32 7.21 6.53
CA GLU A 212 8.38 7.64 5.63
C GLU A 212 8.49 6.64 4.46
N TYR A 213 8.68 7.16 3.25
CA TYR A 213 8.81 6.34 2.06
C TYR A 213 10.22 6.45 1.49
N ARG A 214 10.76 5.30 1.05
CA ARG A 214 12.05 5.27 0.35
C ARG A 214 11.91 5.77 -1.09
N ALA A 215 12.97 6.35 -1.62
CA ALA A 215 13.07 6.63 -3.05
C ALA A 215 13.11 5.33 -3.87
N ALA A 216 12.84 5.40 -5.17
CA ALA A 216 12.76 4.21 -6.03
C ALA A 216 14.07 3.41 -6.09
N ASP A 217 15.20 4.10 -6.03
CA ASP A 217 16.58 3.56 -6.05
C ASP A 217 17.18 3.38 -4.64
N GLU A 218 16.47 3.81 -3.59
CA GLU A 218 16.91 3.66 -2.21
C GLU A 218 16.70 2.20 -1.76
N PRO A 219 17.76 1.51 -1.31
CA PRO A 219 17.63 0.14 -0.82
C PRO A 219 16.80 0.10 0.48
N VAL A 220 16.19 -1.06 0.75
CA VAL A 220 15.66 -1.33 2.09
C VAL A 220 16.85 -1.42 3.06
N THR A 221 16.62 -1.06 4.34
CA THR A 221 17.66 -1.05 5.38
C THR A 221 18.52 -2.34 5.38
N THR A 222 19.79 -2.21 5.75
CA THR A 222 20.71 -3.36 5.90
C THR A 222 20.28 -4.35 6.99
N ALA A 223 19.42 -3.93 7.91
CA ALA A 223 18.81 -4.80 8.93
C ALA A 223 17.72 -5.74 8.36
N SER A 224 17.42 -5.67 7.05
CA SER A 224 16.43 -6.50 6.39
C SER A 224 16.91 -7.93 6.13
N LYS A 225 15.95 -8.87 6.08
CA LYS A 225 16.20 -10.29 5.76
C LYS A 225 15.28 -10.73 4.63
N PRO A 226 15.73 -11.50 3.63
CA PRO A 226 14.85 -12.05 2.60
C PRO A 226 13.71 -12.86 3.22
N THR A 227 12.51 -12.74 2.65
CA THR A 227 11.32 -13.49 3.08
C THR A 227 10.51 -13.95 1.88
N ILE A 228 9.79 -15.06 2.03
CA ILE A 228 8.84 -15.52 1.04
C ILE A 228 7.40 -15.44 1.54
N ALA A 229 7.18 -15.52 2.87
CA ALA A 229 5.83 -15.43 3.42
C ALA A 229 5.85 -15.14 4.94
N THR A 230 4.67 -14.81 5.45
CA THR A 230 4.36 -14.82 6.89
C THR A 230 3.03 -15.52 7.12
N LYS A 231 2.92 -16.27 8.21
CA LYS A 231 1.66 -16.84 8.72
C LYS A 231 1.31 -16.22 10.06
N ILE A 232 0.05 -15.85 10.21
CA ILE A 232 -0.46 -15.10 11.35
C ILE A 232 -1.74 -15.77 11.84
N THR A 233 -1.93 -15.85 13.16
CA THR A 233 -3.20 -16.27 13.77
C THR A 233 -3.81 -15.09 14.53
N MET A 234 -5.03 -14.71 14.16
CA MET A 234 -5.78 -13.61 14.76
C MET A 234 -7.10 -14.13 15.35
N ASP A 235 -7.11 -14.43 16.67
CA ASP A 235 -8.28 -14.93 17.41
C ASP A 235 -9.07 -16.05 16.68
N GLY A 236 -8.33 -16.98 16.01
CA GLY A 236 -8.89 -18.11 15.27
C GLY A 236 -8.94 -17.94 13.74
N VAL A 237 -8.69 -16.73 13.24
CA VAL A 237 -8.53 -16.48 11.80
C VAL A 237 -7.08 -16.73 11.39
N LYS A 238 -6.88 -17.56 10.38
CA LYS A 238 -5.57 -17.85 9.81
C LYS A 238 -5.32 -16.90 8.64
N VAL A 239 -4.26 -16.11 8.71
CA VAL A 239 -3.84 -15.17 7.65
C VAL A 239 -2.47 -15.57 7.14
N MET A 240 -2.27 -15.53 5.84
CA MET A 240 -0.98 -15.68 5.20
C MET A 240 -0.77 -14.57 4.18
N TRP A 241 0.41 -13.99 4.21
CA TRP A 241 0.92 -13.11 3.19
C TRP A 241 2.11 -13.76 2.52
N GLU A 242 2.10 -13.85 1.20
CA GLU A 242 3.13 -14.46 0.37
C GLU A 242 3.68 -13.42 -0.61
N TRP A 243 4.99 -13.31 -0.71
CA TRP A 243 5.64 -12.41 -1.66
C TRP A 243 5.43 -12.88 -3.10
N ASN A 244 4.92 -12.01 -3.93
CA ASN A 244 4.79 -12.24 -5.36
C ASN A 244 5.76 -11.31 -6.11
N PRO A 245 6.88 -11.84 -6.65
CA PRO A 245 7.90 -11.03 -7.32
C PRO A 245 7.43 -10.44 -8.67
N ASP A 246 6.45 -11.05 -9.34
CA ASP A 246 5.93 -10.56 -10.61
C ASP A 246 5.05 -9.31 -10.41
N LEU A 247 4.33 -9.25 -9.29
CA LEU A 247 3.49 -8.12 -8.91
C LEU A 247 4.20 -7.11 -8.02
N LEU A 248 5.37 -7.42 -7.49
CA LEU A 248 6.09 -6.65 -6.48
C LEU A 248 5.23 -6.32 -5.26
N THR A 249 4.38 -7.27 -4.85
CA THR A 249 3.45 -7.15 -3.72
C THR A 249 3.40 -8.42 -2.90
N PHE A 250 2.94 -8.30 -1.66
CA PHE A 250 2.49 -9.44 -0.88
C PHE A 250 1.03 -9.73 -1.21
N VAL A 251 0.69 -11.00 -1.44
CA VAL A 251 -0.67 -11.48 -1.74
C VAL A 251 -1.26 -12.23 -0.55
N ARG A 252 -2.53 -11.93 -0.24
CA ARG A 252 -3.19 -12.43 0.97
C ARG A 252 -3.93 -13.75 0.74
N SER A 253 -3.81 -14.66 1.70
CA SER A 253 -4.70 -15.81 1.89
C SER A 253 -5.35 -15.74 3.27
N GLN A 254 -6.54 -16.29 3.40
CA GLN A 254 -7.24 -16.42 4.67
C GLN A 254 -7.89 -17.81 4.79
N ASP A 255 -7.71 -18.46 5.96
CA ASP A 255 -8.21 -19.81 6.23
C ASP A 255 -7.81 -20.80 5.11
N ASP A 256 -6.53 -20.74 4.73
CA ASP A 256 -5.87 -21.56 3.70
C ASP A 256 -6.48 -21.40 2.27
N LYS A 257 -7.24 -20.30 2.03
CA LYS A 257 -7.81 -19.97 0.71
C LYS A 257 -7.31 -18.61 0.23
N ALA A 258 -7.16 -18.48 -1.07
CA ALA A 258 -6.89 -17.19 -1.70
C ALA A 258 -7.95 -16.15 -1.27
N HIS A 259 -7.52 -15.02 -0.75
CA HIS A 259 -8.42 -13.90 -0.47
C HIS A 259 -8.53 -13.03 -1.72
N VAL A 260 -9.69 -13.02 -2.33
CA VAL A 260 -10.00 -12.21 -3.52
C VAL A 260 -11.07 -11.18 -3.19
N ASP A 261 -11.09 -10.08 -3.92
CA ASP A 261 -12.16 -9.08 -3.89
C ASP A 261 -13.30 -9.42 -4.87
N MET A 262 -14.30 -8.55 -4.96
CA MET A 262 -15.44 -8.75 -5.86
C MET A 262 -15.11 -8.67 -7.35
N GLN A 263 -13.93 -8.18 -7.75
CA GLN A 263 -13.40 -8.20 -9.11
C GLN A 263 -12.56 -9.47 -9.39
N ASP A 264 -12.57 -10.44 -8.48
CA ASP A 264 -11.75 -11.66 -8.53
C ASP A 264 -10.23 -11.36 -8.53
N VAL A 265 -9.84 -10.18 -8.04
CA VAL A 265 -8.45 -9.79 -7.90
C VAL A 265 -7.95 -10.23 -6.52
N ARG A 266 -6.78 -10.85 -6.48
CA ARG A 266 -6.12 -11.24 -5.22
C ARG A 266 -5.90 -10.01 -4.34
N VAL A 267 -6.36 -10.04 -3.08
CA VAL A 267 -6.04 -8.98 -2.10
C VAL A 267 -4.53 -8.94 -1.91
N ASN A 268 -3.95 -7.76 -2.07
CA ASN A 268 -2.51 -7.55 -2.05
C ASN A 268 -2.12 -6.17 -1.48
N ALA A 269 -0.87 -6.05 -1.07
CA ALA A 269 -0.28 -4.78 -0.61
C ALA A 269 1.24 -4.76 -0.89
N GLN A 270 1.81 -3.58 -1.12
CA GLN A 270 3.25 -3.38 -1.24
C GLN A 270 3.95 -3.61 0.09
N ASN A 271 3.29 -3.22 1.19
CA ASN A 271 3.81 -3.37 2.53
C ASN A 271 2.81 -4.11 3.43
N VAL A 272 3.31 -5.01 4.26
CA VAL A 272 2.54 -5.66 5.32
C VAL A 272 3.24 -5.41 6.64
N VAL A 273 2.53 -4.77 7.57
CA VAL A 273 3.00 -4.49 8.93
C VAL A 273 2.34 -5.48 9.87
N VAL A 274 3.12 -6.28 10.57
CA VAL A 274 2.64 -7.16 11.63
C VAL A 274 2.98 -6.49 12.96
N MET A 275 1.98 -5.82 13.55
CA MET A 275 2.13 -4.97 14.73
C MET A 275 1.62 -5.68 15.98
N SER A 276 2.53 -6.07 16.88
CA SER A 276 2.18 -6.72 18.14
C SER A 276 1.69 -5.71 19.16
N VAL A 277 0.46 -5.89 19.66
CA VAL A 277 -0.17 -5.03 20.67
C VAL A 277 -0.70 -5.84 21.86
N VAL A 278 -0.89 -5.17 22.98
CA VAL A 278 -1.65 -5.70 24.11
C VAL A 278 -3.15 -5.47 23.85
N TYR A 279 -3.93 -6.54 23.94
CA TYR A 279 -5.38 -6.45 23.87
C TYR A 279 -6.00 -6.40 25.27
N GLY A 280 -6.69 -5.31 25.58
CA GLY A 280 -7.62 -5.19 26.69
C GLY A 280 -9.02 -5.69 26.32
N LYS A 281 -10.03 -5.30 27.08
CA LYS A 281 -11.44 -5.64 26.83
C LYS A 281 -12.36 -4.42 27.04
N SER A 282 -13.39 -4.33 26.21
CA SER A 282 -14.55 -3.45 26.42
C SER A 282 -15.82 -4.31 26.32
N GLY A 283 -16.36 -4.75 27.47
CA GLY A 283 -17.35 -5.82 27.51
C GLY A 283 -16.75 -7.14 27.01
N SER A 284 -17.39 -7.76 26.00
CA SER A 284 -16.89 -8.97 25.35
C SER A 284 -15.90 -8.70 24.20
N SER A 285 -15.79 -7.45 23.75
CA SER A 285 -14.94 -7.10 22.60
C SER A 285 -13.48 -6.89 23.03
N PRO A 286 -12.50 -7.44 22.29
CA PRO A 286 -11.10 -7.07 22.48
C PRO A 286 -10.90 -5.59 22.10
N VAL A 287 -9.91 -4.94 22.75
CA VAL A 287 -9.51 -3.56 22.48
C VAL A 287 -8.00 -3.51 22.36
N ALA A 288 -7.50 -3.27 21.17
CA ALA A 288 -6.08 -3.07 20.90
C ALA A 288 -5.58 -1.81 21.59
N LYS A 289 -4.51 -1.91 22.35
CA LYS A 289 -3.79 -0.76 22.90
C LYS A 289 -2.79 -0.28 21.86
N SER A 290 -3.12 0.78 21.18
CA SER A 290 -2.35 1.35 20.07
C SER A 290 -1.58 2.63 20.44
N VAL A 291 -1.51 2.96 21.73
CA VAL A 291 -0.63 3.97 22.32
C VAL A 291 0.36 3.28 23.23
N GLY A 292 1.64 3.61 23.13
CA GLY A 292 2.75 2.96 23.79
C GLY A 292 3.79 2.45 22.79
N SER A 293 4.27 1.24 22.97
CA SER A 293 5.25 0.62 22.08
C SER A 293 5.11 -0.91 22.06
N GLY A 294 5.68 -1.53 21.04
CA GLY A 294 5.69 -2.98 20.92
C GLY A 294 6.57 -3.46 19.77
N GLU A 295 6.64 -4.78 19.59
CA GLU A 295 7.35 -5.40 18.48
C GLU A 295 6.60 -5.16 17.17
N VAL A 296 7.36 -4.93 16.09
CA VAL A 296 6.84 -4.83 14.73
C VAL A 296 7.70 -5.61 13.74
N TRP A 297 7.05 -6.23 12.77
CA TRP A 297 7.66 -6.80 11.59
C TRP A 297 7.09 -6.10 10.37
N VAL A 298 7.96 -5.49 9.57
CA VAL A 298 7.57 -4.80 8.34
C VAL A 298 8.04 -5.62 7.15
N TYR A 299 7.10 -6.12 6.37
CA TYR A 299 7.33 -6.82 5.11
C TYR A 299 7.20 -5.82 3.98
N THR A 300 8.24 -5.63 3.20
CA THR A 300 8.32 -4.66 2.10
C THR A 300 9.32 -5.14 1.05
N ALA A 301 9.04 -4.98 -0.24
CA ALA A 301 9.94 -5.33 -1.34
C ALA A 301 10.58 -6.76 -1.22
N GLY A 302 9.83 -7.74 -0.73
CA GLY A 302 10.29 -9.14 -0.60
C GLY A 302 11.23 -9.39 0.57
N VAL A 303 11.35 -8.46 1.52
CA VAL A 303 12.16 -8.61 2.72
C VAL A 303 11.34 -8.36 3.99
N LEU A 304 11.84 -8.89 5.10
CA LEU A 304 11.38 -8.62 6.45
C LEU A 304 12.34 -7.66 7.15
N VAL A 305 11.82 -6.57 7.71
CA VAL A 305 12.51 -5.70 8.67
C VAL A 305 11.86 -5.89 10.04
N GLN A 306 12.62 -6.37 11.00
CA GLN A 306 12.17 -6.52 12.39
C GLN A 306 12.52 -5.27 13.19
N GLY A 307 11.67 -4.91 14.16
CA GLY A 307 11.91 -3.73 14.98
C GLY A 307 10.83 -3.47 16.00
N THR A 308 10.63 -2.20 16.31
CA THR A 308 9.64 -1.72 17.28
C THR A 308 8.75 -0.65 16.68
N TRP A 309 7.51 -0.62 17.12
CA TRP A 309 6.64 0.54 16.92
C TRP A 309 6.55 1.34 18.21
N GLU A 310 6.40 2.65 18.10
CA GLU A 310 6.11 3.55 19.20
C GLU A 310 5.08 4.59 18.81
N ARG A 311 4.26 5.00 19.78
CA ARG A 311 3.23 6.04 19.61
C ARG A 311 2.87 6.61 20.97
N THR A 312 3.05 7.90 21.16
CA THR A 312 2.83 8.58 22.46
C THR A 312 1.44 9.16 22.61
N ASP A 313 0.76 9.41 21.51
CA ASP A 313 -0.57 10.03 21.46
C ASP A 313 -1.41 9.42 20.33
N PRO A 314 -2.71 9.15 20.50
CA PRO A 314 -3.54 8.56 19.46
C PRO A 314 -3.74 9.43 18.22
N GLU A 315 -3.49 10.73 18.29
CA GLU A 315 -3.56 11.63 17.13
C GLU A 315 -2.22 11.76 16.37
N LEU A 316 -1.14 11.12 16.88
CA LEU A 316 0.14 11.05 16.17
C LEU A 316 0.26 9.77 15.33
N PRO A 317 0.97 9.79 14.20
CA PRO A 317 1.34 8.59 13.45
C PRO A 317 2.18 7.62 14.30
N PHE A 318 2.13 6.34 13.94
CA PHE A 318 3.05 5.34 14.46
C PHE A 318 4.47 5.61 13.93
N VAL A 319 5.47 5.48 14.78
CA VAL A 319 6.89 5.48 14.37
C VAL A 319 7.38 4.03 14.41
N TYR A 320 7.92 3.56 13.28
CA TYR A 320 8.47 2.22 13.14
C TYR A 320 9.99 2.31 13.04
N LYS A 321 10.71 1.65 13.94
CA LYS A 321 12.18 1.63 13.98
C LYS A 321 12.69 0.21 13.83
N ASP A 322 13.75 0.01 13.08
CA ASP A 322 14.42 -1.27 12.97
C ASP A 322 15.24 -1.62 14.23
N ILE A 323 15.88 -2.78 14.24
CA ILE A 323 16.69 -3.24 15.37
C ILE A 323 17.91 -2.36 15.66
N THR A 324 18.30 -1.46 14.75
CA THR A 324 19.38 -0.49 14.94
C THR A 324 18.88 0.84 15.50
N GLY A 325 17.57 1.04 15.55
CA GLY A 325 16.90 2.26 15.99
C GLY A 325 16.59 3.26 14.85
N GLU A 326 16.95 2.93 13.61
CA GLU A 326 16.65 3.75 12.43
C GLU A 326 15.18 3.61 12.01
N VAL A 327 14.60 4.71 11.52
CA VAL A 327 13.21 4.70 11.02
C VAL A 327 13.10 3.81 9.80
N ILE A 328 12.12 2.90 9.81
CA ILE A 328 11.84 2.01 8.68
C ILE A 328 11.12 2.79 7.59
N LYS A 329 11.76 2.91 6.42
CA LYS A 329 11.14 3.51 5.23
C LYS A 329 10.38 2.45 4.43
N PHE A 330 9.17 2.80 4.04
CA PHE A 330 8.26 1.92 3.32
C PHE A 330 8.45 2.03 1.80
N THR A 331 8.14 0.97 1.07
CA THR A 331 7.99 1.06 -0.39
C THR A 331 6.74 1.88 -0.71
N PRO A 332 6.80 2.88 -1.61
CA PRO A 332 5.60 3.57 -2.04
C PRO A 332 4.52 2.61 -2.54
N GLY A 333 3.30 2.77 -2.02
CA GLY A 333 2.17 1.91 -2.33
C GLY A 333 1.29 1.63 -1.13
N ARG A 334 0.34 0.71 -1.28
CA ARG A 334 -0.65 0.37 -0.26
C ARG A 334 -0.01 -0.40 0.89
N THR A 335 -0.49 -0.15 2.11
CA THR A 335 0.00 -0.81 3.32
C THR A 335 -1.13 -1.51 4.06
N TRP A 336 -0.91 -2.77 4.44
CA TRP A 336 -1.80 -3.54 5.30
C TRP A 336 -1.17 -3.73 6.67
N ILE A 337 -1.94 -3.42 7.72
CA ILE A 337 -1.48 -3.47 9.12
C ILE A 337 -2.27 -4.56 9.86
N GLU A 338 -1.61 -5.66 10.19
CA GLU A 338 -2.12 -6.74 11.03
C GLU A 338 -1.89 -6.39 12.50
N VAL A 339 -2.96 -6.03 13.22
CA VAL A 339 -2.90 -5.66 14.64
C VAL A 339 -3.05 -6.94 15.47
N ILE A 340 -1.93 -7.54 15.86
CA ILE A 340 -1.89 -8.90 16.42
C ILE A 340 -1.60 -8.94 17.92
N ARG A 341 -1.85 -10.08 18.55
CA ARG A 341 -1.28 -10.42 19.86
C ARG A 341 0.18 -10.82 19.68
N ALA A 342 1.00 -10.59 20.70
CA ALA A 342 2.38 -11.06 20.69
C ALA A 342 2.47 -12.57 20.40
N LYS A 343 3.50 -12.99 19.65
CA LYS A 343 3.77 -14.38 19.26
C LYS A 343 2.71 -15.02 18.35
N SER A 344 1.87 -14.22 17.70
CA SER A 344 0.83 -14.69 16.76
C SER A 344 1.27 -14.65 15.30
N ALA A 345 2.57 -14.54 15.03
CA ALA A 345 3.13 -14.56 13.67
C ALA A 345 4.41 -15.36 13.58
N ILE A 346 4.66 -15.98 12.42
CA ILE A 346 5.94 -16.57 12.04
C ILE A 346 6.36 -16.02 10.67
N ASN A 347 7.66 -15.87 10.48
CA ASN A 347 8.26 -15.60 9.16
C ASN A 347 8.64 -16.92 8.49
N ILE A 348 8.59 -16.95 7.16
CA ILE A 348 9.03 -18.05 6.31
C ILE A 348 10.10 -17.51 5.37
N ALA A 349 11.33 -18.00 5.55
CA ALA A 349 12.48 -17.57 4.79
C ALA A 349 12.62 -18.32 3.44
N PRO A 350 13.38 -17.79 2.48
CA PRO A 350 13.72 -18.53 1.26
C PRO A 350 14.30 -19.91 1.56
N GLY A 351 13.83 -20.93 0.85
CA GLY A 351 14.22 -22.33 1.07
C GLY A 351 13.36 -23.10 2.05
N GLU A 352 12.52 -22.43 2.83
CA GLU A 352 11.54 -23.08 3.68
C GLU A 352 10.26 -23.47 2.91
N ASP A 353 9.58 -24.53 3.35
CA ASP A 353 8.34 -25.00 2.73
C ASP A 353 7.13 -24.32 3.39
N ILE A 354 6.50 -23.40 2.65
CA ILE A 354 5.29 -22.69 3.11
C ILE A 354 4.20 -23.65 3.59
N LYS A 355 4.04 -24.81 2.91
CA LYS A 355 2.97 -25.78 3.24
C LYS A 355 3.23 -26.52 4.55
N LYS A 356 4.51 -26.74 4.90
CA LYS A 356 4.92 -27.39 6.16
C LYS A 356 4.94 -26.44 7.34
N ALA A 357 5.15 -25.15 7.12
CA ALA A 357 5.13 -24.16 8.18
C ALA A 357 3.74 -24.12 8.84
N LYS A 358 3.70 -24.30 10.15
CA LYS A 358 2.44 -24.27 10.93
C LYS A 358 2.10 -22.82 11.30
N TYR A 359 0.82 -22.53 11.41
CA TYR A 359 0.37 -21.30 12.04
C TYR A 359 0.74 -21.30 13.54
N PRO A 360 1.12 -20.12 14.09
CA PRO A 360 1.45 -19.99 15.51
C PRO A 360 0.25 -20.15 16.41
#